data_877ec263c943d1384df6bde1e24e472c
#
_entry.id   877ec263c943d1384df6bde1e24e472c
#
_cell.length_a   1.000
_cell.length_b   1.000
_cell.length_c   1.000
_cell.angle_alpha   90.00
_cell.angle_beta   90.00
_cell.angle_gamma   90.00
#
_symmetry.space_group_name_H-M   'P 1'
#
loop_
_entity.id
_entity.type
_entity.pdbx_description
1 polymer ?
#
loop_
_entity_poly.entity_id
_entity_poly.type
_entity_poly.pdbx_seq_one_letter_code
_entity_poly.pdbx_strand_id
1 'polypeptide(L)'
;MKKILLLLGLLLCVASQMMAQDKIVPMYRIGGHYFSKELPMDEAFKISSSIMALADKDSNRVVNLLVGDDFKVPESIKKYEIPFENVLNGEQLEEGAQNFAKMKKLINSTDVEKFIVGKALPDDFAEKDIDGKTWTKEELKGRVTVINVWYSGCGPCRREMPMLSTWKDKYPDVQFISANFENVDKVKQITEKEGFNWTHIANDTYFTKRVGNEGYPLT
;
A
#
# COMPACT_ATOMS: atom_id res chain seq x y z
N MET A 1 -27.43 -18.11 47.08
CA MET A 1 -27.40 -17.25 45.89
C MET A 1 -26.11 -16.46 45.73
N LYS A 2 -25.54 -15.79 46.73
CA LYS A 2 -24.27 -15.03 46.63
C LYS A 2 -23.04 -15.87 46.18
N LYS A 3 -22.92 -17.13 46.58
CA LYS A 3 -21.80 -18.02 46.24
C LYS A 3 -21.83 -18.47 44.77
N ILE A 4 -23.01 -18.59 44.14
CA ILE A 4 -23.18 -18.99 42.73
C ILE A 4 -22.83 -17.83 41.80
N LEU A 5 -23.15 -16.57 42.19
CA LEU A 5 -22.78 -15.39 41.43
C LEU A 5 -21.26 -15.17 41.41
N LEU A 6 -20.54 -15.48 42.51
CA LEU A 6 -19.09 -15.37 42.59
C LEU A 6 -18.40 -16.41 41.69
N LEU A 7 -18.93 -17.64 41.60
CA LEU A 7 -18.40 -18.68 40.71
C LEU A 7 -18.61 -18.35 39.22
N LEU A 8 -19.79 -17.79 38.87
CA LEU A 8 -20.02 -17.33 37.47
C LEU A 8 -19.14 -16.13 37.10
N GLY A 9 -18.87 -15.20 37.99
CA GLY A 9 -17.95 -14.08 37.78
C GLY A 9 -16.49 -14.53 37.58
N LEU A 10 -16.05 -15.54 38.34
CA LEU A 10 -14.71 -16.13 38.16
C LEU A 10 -14.59 -16.93 36.86
N LEU A 11 -15.62 -17.67 36.42
CA LEU A 11 -15.63 -18.38 35.17
C LEU A 11 -15.60 -17.41 33.96
N LEU A 12 -16.30 -16.29 34.03
CA LEU A 12 -16.26 -15.25 32.99
C LEU A 12 -14.90 -14.53 32.91
N CYS A 13 -14.24 -14.27 34.07
CA CYS A 13 -12.89 -13.72 34.11
C CYS A 13 -11.83 -14.70 33.56
N VAL A 14 -11.95 -15.98 33.82
CA VAL A 14 -11.03 -17.00 33.30
C VAL A 14 -11.24 -17.20 31.78
N ALA A 15 -12.49 -17.16 31.32
CA ALA A 15 -12.78 -17.23 29.87
C ALA A 15 -12.25 -15.99 29.11
N SER A 16 -12.26 -14.79 29.72
CA SER A 16 -11.69 -13.60 29.09
C SER A 16 -10.15 -13.58 29.09
N GLN A 17 -9.51 -14.29 30.02
CA GLN A 17 -8.04 -14.41 30.04
C GLN A 17 -7.49 -15.51 29.12
N MET A 18 -8.32 -16.45 28.64
CA MET A 18 -7.89 -17.49 27.70
C MET A 18 -7.85 -17.05 26.24
N MET A 19 -8.18 -15.78 25.90
CA MET A 19 -8.27 -15.30 24.52
C MET A 19 -7.23 -14.23 24.16
N ALA A 20 -6.22 -14.01 24.96
CA ALA A 20 -5.05 -13.23 24.56
C ALA A 20 -3.99 -14.18 23.96
N GLN A 21 -4.30 -14.79 22.83
CA GLN A 21 -3.29 -15.46 22.04
C GLN A 21 -2.38 -14.37 21.46
N ASP A 22 -1.08 -14.42 21.76
CA ASP A 22 -0.13 -13.44 21.26
C ASP A 22 -0.22 -13.38 19.73
N LYS A 23 -0.46 -12.18 19.20
CA LYS A 23 -0.53 -11.97 17.76
C LYS A 23 0.82 -12.29 17.13
N ILE A 24 0.81 -12.96 15.98
CA ILE A 24 1.98 -13.45 15.28
C ILE A 24 2.30 -12.53 14.10
N VAL A 25 3.55 -12.11 13.98
CA VAL A 25 4.04 -11.44 12.77
C VAL A 25 4.21 -12.50 11.66
N PRO A 26 3.44 -12.45 10.58
CA PRO A 26 3.58 -13.41 9.49
C PRO A 26 4.86 -13.13 8.70
N MET A 27 5.44 -14.17 8.12
CA MET A 27 6.54 -14.04 7.15
C MET A 27 6.03 -13.93 5.72
N TYR A 28 4.98 -14.68 5.39
CA TYR A 28 4.42 -14.73 4.05
C TYR A 28 2.91 -14.48 4.06
N ARG A 29 2.43 -13.88 2.96
CA ARG A 29 1.02 -13.84 2.57
C ARG A 29 0.90 -14.44 1.17
N ILE A 30 0.01 -15.42 0.98
CA ILE A 30 -0.20 -16.14 -0.28
C ILE A 30 -1.71 -16.29 -0.50
N GLY A 31 -2.28 -15.64 -1.50
CA GLY A 31 -3.70 -15.73 -1.84
C GLY A 31 -4.67 -15.36 -0.70
N GLY A 32 -4.29 -14.42 0.18
CA GLY A 32 -5.12 -14.04 1.34
C GLY A 32 -4.84 -14.85 2.61
N HIS A 33 -4.01 -15.89 2.54
CA HIS A 33 -3.61 -16.72 3.67
C HIS A 33 -2.26 -16.28 4.21
N TYR A 34 -2.05 -16.37 5.52
CA TYR A 34 -0.83 -15.94 6.21
C TYR A 34 -0.05 -17.13 6.74
N PHE A 35 1.27 -17.08 6.61
CA PHE A 35 2.15 -18.18 6.99
C PHE A 35 3.29 -17.68 7.87
N SER A 36 3.67 -18.56 8.80
CA SER A 36 4.75 -18.32 9.73
C SER A 36 6.14 -18.40 9.07
N LYS A 37 7.16 -17.96 9.79
CA LYS A 37 8.57 -18.07 9.36
C LYS A 37 9.07 -19.53 9.24
N GLU A 38 8.35 -20.48 9.80
CA GLU A 38 8.67 -21.91 9.70
C GLU A 38 8.37 -22.48 8.30
N LEU A 39 7.55 -21.81 7.48
CA LEU A 39 7.39 -22.16 6.07
C LEU A 39 8.75 -21.96 5.35
N PRO A 40 9.37 -23.03 4.80
CA PRO A 40 10.64 -22.89 4.10
C PRO A 40 10.50 -21.99 2.86
N MET A 41 11.49 -21.13 2.64
CA MET A 41 11.48 -20.17 1.55
C MET A 41 11.35 -20.83 0.18
N ASP A 42 12.07 -21.95 -0.01
CA ASP A 42 12.02 -22.71 -1.26
C ASP A 42 10.64 -23.33 -1.53
N GLU A 43 9.92 -23.74 -0.49
CA GLU A 43 8.53 -24.22 -0.62
C GLU A 43 7.58 -23.07 -0.96
N ALA A 44 7.75 -21.91 -0.32
CA ALA A 44 6.95 -20.73 -0.62
C ALA A 44 7.16 -20.27 -2.08
N PHE A 45 8.40 -20.20 -2.55
CA PHE A 45 8.72 -19.74 -3.91
C PHE A 45 8.41 -20.75 -5.01
N LYS A 46 8.18 -22.04 -4.70
CA LYS A 46 7.59 -23.00 -5.66
C LYS A 46 6.14 -22.62 -6.04
N ILE A 47 5.43 -21.92 -5.15
CA ILE A 47 4.04 -21.50 -5.39
C ILE A 47 3.98 -20.31 -6.34
N SER A 48 4.82 -19.30 -6.13
CA SER A 48 4.93 -18.14 -6.99
C SER A 48 6.30 -17.48 -6.86
N SER A 49 6.89 -17.12 -7.99
CA SER A 49 8.09 -16.28 -8.07
C SER A 49 7.78 -14.78 -8.10
N SER A 50 6.51 -14.42 -8.29
CA SER A 50 6.06 -13.03 -8.30
C SER A 50 5.81 -12.56 -6.88
N ILE A 51 6.63 -11.64 -6.40
CA ILE A 51 6.62 -11.17 -5.01
C ILE A 51 6.39 -9.67 -4.90
N MET A 52 5.83 -9.28 -3.77
CA MET A 52 5.76 -7.89 -3.32
C MET A 52 6.01 -7.84 -1.81
N ALA A 53 6.69 -6.81 -1.34
CA ALA A 53 6.80 -6.57 0.10
C ALA A 53 5.58 -5.79 0.59
N LEU A 54 4.93 -6.29 1.62
CA LEU A 54 3.98 -5.54 2.44
C LEU A 54 4.69 -5.08 3.71
N ALA A 55 4.26 -3.96 4.27
CA ALA A 55 4.70 -3.51 5.58
C ALA A 55 3.49 -3.06 6.39
N ASP A 56 3.48 -3.41 7.67
CA ASP A 56 2.49 -2.90 8.62
C ASP A 56 2.95 -1.58 9.26
N LYS A 57 2.14 -1.03 10.16
CA LYS A 57 2.43 0.22 10.90
C LYS A 57 3.69 0.13 11.77
N ASP A 58 4.05 -1.07 12.22
CA ASP A 58 5.18 -1.34 13.11
C ASP A 58 6.45 -1.65 12.29
N SER A 59 6.39 -1.48 10.96
CA SER A 59 7.47 -1.74 10.00
C SER A 59 7.84 -3.22 9.87
N ASN A 60 6.98 -4.14 10.31
CA ASN A 60 7.15 -5.56 10.00
C ASN A 60 6.95 -5.77 8.50
N ARG A 61 7.85 -6.53 7.90
CA ARG A 61 7.81 -6.84 6.46
C ARG A 61 7.25 -8.22 6.23
N VAL A 62 6.29 -8.32 5.33
CA VAL A 62 5.65 -9.56 4.91
C VAL A 62 5.87 -9.75 3.42
N VAL A 63 6.33 -10.92 3.03
CA VAL A 63 6.49 -11.30 1.62
C VAL A 63 5.14 -11.73 1.08
N ASN A 64 4.53 -10.91 0.24
CA ASN A 64 3.29 -11.27 -0.43
C ASN A 64 3.61 -11.96 -1.77
N LEU A 65 3.29 -13.24 -1.86
CA LEU A 65 3.41 -14.05 -3.07
C LEU A 65 2.12 -13.89 -3.88
N LEU A 66 2.26 -13.44 -5.12
CA LEU A 66 1.13 -13.17 -6.02
C LEU A 66 0.70 -14.46 -6.71
N VAL A 67 -0.54 -14.84 -6.50
CA VAL A 67 -1.18 -16.05 -7.07
C VAL A 67 -2.49 -15.67 -7.76
N GLY A 68 -3.06 -16.59 -8.52
CA GLY A 68 -4.37 -16.41 -9.15
C GLY A 68 -5.52 -16.39 -8.11
N ASP A 69 -6.68 -15.91 -8.53
CA ASP A 69 -7.87 -15.76 -7.67
C ASP A 69 -8.45 -17.13 -7.23
N ASP A 70 -8.09 -18.20 -7.93
CA ASP A 70 -8.49 -19.59 -7.65
C ASP A 70 -7.50 -20.35 -6.76
N PHE A 71 -6.51 -19.64 -6.20
CA PHE A 71 -5.50 -20.26 -5.33
C PHE A 71 -6.14 -21.00 -4.15
N LYS A 72 -5.65 -22.21 -3.92
CA LYS A 72 -5.98 -23.00 -2.73
C LYS A 72 -4.70 -23.39 -2.02
N VAL A 73 -4.71 -23.28 -0.70
CA VAL A 73 -3.55 -23.64 0.13
C VAL A 73 -3.23 -25.13 -0.06
N PRO A 74 -2.03 -25.47 -0.57
CA PRO A 74 -1.59 -26.87 -0.66
C PRO A 74 -1.47 -27.52 0.72
N GLU A 75 -1.87 -28.78 0.85
CA GLU A 75 -1.80 -29.52 2.13
C GLU A 75 -0.36 -29.56 2.68
N SER A 76 0.66 -29.54 1.81
CA SER A 76 2.08 -29.56 2.22
C SER A 76 2.50 -28.36 3.08
N ILE A 77 1.87 -27.20 2.87
CA ILE A 77 2.21 -25.94 3.59
C ILE A 77 1.17 -25.54 4.62
N LYS A 78 0.01 -26.18 4.66
CA LYS A 78 -1.12 -25.82 5.53
C LYS A 78 -0.75 -25.81 7.03
N LYS A 79 0.16 -26.68 7.46
CA LYS A 79 0.66 -26.72 8.83
C LYS A 79 1.40 -25.45 9.28
N TYR A 80 1.80 -24.59 8.36
CA TYR A 80 2.48 -23.32 8.64
C TYR A 80 1.53 -22.12 8.58
N GLU A 81 0.24 -22.35 8.26
CA GLU A 81 -0.76 -21.32 8.17
C GLU A 81 -1.07 -20.72 9.54
N ILE A 82 -1.17 -19.40 9.59
CA ILE A 82 -1.58 -18.64 10.77
C ILE A 82 -3.04 -18.24 10.58
N PRO A 83 -3.97 -18.64 11.45
CA PRO A 83 -5.33 -18.14 11.42
C PRO A 83 -5.37 -16.61 11.42
N PHE A 84 -6.23 -16.00 10.61
CA PHE A 84 -6.24 -14.54 10.42
C PHE A 84 -6.39 -13.76 11.72
N GLU A 85 -7.22 -14.27 12.64
CA GLU A 85 -7.42 -13.69 13.97
C GLU A 85 -6.15 -13.63 14.81
N ASN A 86 -5.14 -14.46 14.50
CA ASN A 86 -3.84 -14.49 15.18
C ASN A 86 -2.76 -13.68 14.47
N VAL A 87 -3.06 -13.09 13.31
CA VAL A 87 -2.12 -12.26 12.54
C VAL A 87 -1.98 -10.88 13.19
N LEU A 88 -0.76 -10.46 13.51
CA LEU A 88 -0.48 -9.11 13.96
C LEU A 88 -0.72 -8.12 12.81
N ASN A 89 -1.51 -7.08 13.08
CA ASN A 89 -1.88 -6.05 12.10
C ASN A 89 -2.49 -6.61 10.79
N GLY A 90 -3.21 -7.74 10.86
CA GLY A 90 -3.75 -8.44 9.69
C GLY A 90 -4.62 -7.57 8.80
N GLU A 91 -5.49 -6.74 9.36
CA GLU A 91 -6.35 -5.82 8.59
C GLU A 91 -5.53 -4.82 7.76
N GLN A 92 -4.44 -4.28 8.29
CA GLN A 92 -3.57 -3.36 7.55
C GLN A 92 -2.80 -4.07 6.42
N LEU A 93 -2.36 -5.30 6.67
CA LEU A 93 -1.70 -6.10 5.64
C LEU A 93 -2.67 -6.43 4.50
N GLU A 94 -3.95 -6.72 4.82
CA GLU A 94 -4.99 -6.91 3.80
C GLU A 94 -5.29 -5.64 3.03
N GLU A 95 -5.42 -4.49 3.70
CA GLU A 95 -5.60 -3.20 3.04
C GLU A 95 -4.45 -2.92 2.06
N GLY A 96 -3.20 -3.13 2.50
CA GLY A 96 -2.02 -2.98 1.65
C GLY A 96 -2.03 -3.91 0.43
N ALA A 97 -2.45 -5.16 0.61
CA ALA A 97 -2.57 -6.14 -0.47
C ALA A 97 -3.69 -5.76 -1.47
N GLN A 98 -4.83 -5.30 -0.98
CA GLN A 98 -5.94 -4.86 -1.81
C GLN A 98 -5.59 -3.60 -2.61
N ASN A 99 -4.90 -2.63 -2.00
CA ASN A 99 -4.44 -1.43 -2.68
C ASN A 99 -3.48 -1.78 -3.81
N PHE A 100 -2.57 -2.73 -3.59
CA PHE A 100 -1.71 -3.24 -4.65
C PHE A 100 -2.48 -3.94 -5.77
N ALA A 101 -3.47 -4.77 -5.43
CA ALA A 101 -4.30 -5.44 -6.43
C ALA A 101 -5.08 -4.43 -7.29
N LYS A 102 -5.61 -3.36 -6.69
CA LYS A 102 -6.25 -2.25 -7.41
C LYS A 102 -5.25 -1.57 -8.36
N MET A 103 -4.04 -1.27 -7.87
CA MET A 103 -2.97 -0.68 -8.68
C MET A 103 -2.61 -1.59 -9.86
N LYS A 104 -2.39 -2.89 -9.61
CA LYS A 104 -2.07 -3.86 -10.66
C LYS A 104 -3.17 -3.94 -11.72
N LYS A 105 -4.44 -3.89 -11.30
CA LYS A 105 -5.58 -3.85 -12.23
C LYS A 105 -5.58 -2.57 -13.07
N LEU A 106 -5.24 -1.42 -12.47
CA LEU A 106 -5.10 -0.15 -13.20
C LEU A 106 -3.96 -0.21 -14.23
N ILE A 107 -2.81 -0.77 -13.85
CA ILE A 107 -1.64 -0.89 -14.71
C ILE A 107 -1.89 -1.87 -15.87
N ASN A 108 -2.59 -2.98 -15.63
CA ASN A 108 -2.84 -4.03 -16.61
C ASN A 108 -4.09 -3.78 -17.48
N SER A 109 -4.85 -2.70 -17.25
CA SER A 109 -5.98 -2.37 -18.12
C SER A 109 -5.44 -2.02 -19.53
N THR A 110 -5.96 -2.70 -20.55
CA THR A 110 -5.50 -2.58 -21.95
C THR A 110 -5.71 -1.20 -22.58
N ASP A 111 -6.47 -0.32 -21.90
CA ASP A 111 -6.79 1.05 -22.34
C ASP A 111 -5.88 2.13 -21.74
N VAL A 112 -4.71 1.75 -21.21
CA VAL A 112 -3.79 2.72 -20.60
C VAL A 112 -3.08 3.50 -21.69
N GLU A 113 -3.51 4.73 -21.89
CA GLU A 113 -2.71 5.71 -22.64
C GLU A 113 -1.41 5.97 -21.85
N LYS A 114 -0.28 5.57 -22.46
CA LYS A 114 1.04 5.93 -21.93
C LYS A 114 1.25 7.44 -21.98
N PHE A 115 2.17 7.94 -21.17
CA PHE A 115 2.67 9.29 -21.37
C PHE A 115 3.28 9.40 -22.76
N ILE A 116 2.79 10.35 -23.55
CA ILE A 116 3.27 10.62 -24.90
C ILE A 116 3.89 12.01 -24.91
N VAL A 117 5.16 12.09 -25.23
CA VAL A 117 5.87 13.37 -25.37
C VAL A 117 5.16 14.25 -26.41
N GLY A 118 4.87 15.49 -26.04
CA GLY A 118 4.16 16.45 -26.90
C GLY A 118 2.63 16.36 -26.86
N LYS A 119 2.06 15.35 -26.18
CA LYS A 119 0.60 15.29 -25.98
C LYS A 119 0.18 16.17 -24.82
N ALA A 120 -0.76 17.08 -25.07
CA ALA A 120 -1.33 17.92 -24.03
C ALA A 120 -2.22 17.10 -23.07
N LEU A 121 -2.37 17.59 -21.84
CA LEU A 121 -3.40 17.09 -20.91
C LEU A 121 -4.79 17.26 -21.54
N PRO A 122 -5.74 16.34 -21.29
CA PRO A 122 -7.12 16.48 -21.76
C PRO A 122 -7.79 17.71 -21.15
N ASP A 123 -8.81 18.23 -21.84
CA ASP A 123 -9.49 19.45 -21.40
C ASP A 123 -10.32 19.23 -20.12
N ASP A 124 -10.73 18.00 -19.86
CA ASP A 124 -11.46 17.58 -18.67
C ASP A 124 -10.54 17.08 -17.53
N PHE A 125 -9.22 17.26 -17.67
CA PHE A 125 -8.30 16.93 -16.60
C PHE A 125 -8.63 17.71 -15.32
N ALA A 126 -8.91 17.01 -14.24
CA ALA A 126 -9.20 17.57 -12.94
C ALA A 126 -8.85 16.56 -11.83
N GLU A 127 -7.79 16.86 -11.08
CA GLU A 127 -7.34 16.05 -9.96
C GLU A 127 -7.34 16.86 -8.68
N LYS A 128 -7.70 16.24 -7.55
CA LYS A 128 -7.80 16.92 -6.26
C LYS A 128 -6.60 16.58 -5.37
N ASP A 129 -5.98 17.63 -4.80
CA ASP A 129 -4.92 17.42 -3.81
C ASP A 129 -5.48 17.09 -2.41
N ILE A 130 -4.56 16.74 -1.50
CA ILE A 130 -4.90 16.37 -0.12
C ILE A 130 -5.45 17.53 0.71
N ASP A 131 -5.32 18.76 0.25
CA ASP A 131 -5.85 19.98 0.89
C ASP A 131 -7.18 20.40 0.27
N GLY A 132 -7.67 19.64 -0.73
CA GLY A 132 -8.97 19.83 -1.38
C GLY A 132 -8.96 20.78 -2.57
N LYS A 133 -7.80 21.33 -2.97
CA LYS A 133 -7.70 22.13 -4.19
C LYS A 133 -7.79 21.22 -5.42
N THR A 134 -8.59 21.62 -6.41
CA THR A 134 -8.65 20.97 -7.72
C THR A 134 -7.58 21.52 -8.64
N TRP A 135 -6.82 20.64 -9.25
CA TRP A 135 -5.80 20.94 -10.24
C TRP A 135 -6.34 20.60 -11.62
N THR A 136 -6.47 21.60 -12.46
CA THR A 136 -6.94 21.48 -13.85
C THR A 136 -5.79 21.77 -14.81
N LYS A 137 -6.02 21.51 -16.10
CA LYS A 137 -5.08 21.87 -17.14
C LYS A 137 -4.69 23.35 -17.11
N GLU A 138 -5.64 24.23 -16.79
CA GLU A 138 -5.41 25.68 -16.70
C GLU A 138 -4.52 26.05 -15.50
N GLU A 139 -4.69 25.38 -14.34
CA GLU A 139 -3.87 25.57 -13.15
C GLU A 139 -2.40 25.16 -13.36
N LEU A 140 -2.15 24.27 -14.31
CA LEU A 140 -0.82 23.78 -14.64
C LEU A 140 -0.12 24.60 -15.73
N LYS A 141 -0.83 25.51 -16.41
CA LYS A 141 -0.27 26.33 -17.49
C LYS A 141 0.70 27.40 -16.96
N GLY A 142 1.65 27.77 -17.83
CA GLY A 142 2.55 28.92 -17.61
C GLY A 142 3.75 28.61 -16.71
N ARG A 143 3.86 27.40 -16.17
CA ARG A 143 5.00 26.96 -15.35
C ARG A 143 5.43 25.55 -15.74
N VAL A 144 6.71 25.27 -15.60
CA VAL A 144 7.18 23.88 -15.67
C VAL A 144 6.63 23.13 -14.47
N THR A 145 6.00 22.00 -14.72
CA THR A 145 5.48 21.12 -13.65
C THR A 145 6.23 19.81 -13.67
N VAL A 146 6.84 19.45 -12.55
CA VAL A 146 7.43 18.13 -12.32
C VAL A 146 6.44 17.28 -11.54
N ILE A 147 6.18 16.07 -12.04
CA ILE A 147 5.23 15.14 -11.43
C ILE A 147 5.96 13.87 -11.04
N ASN A 148 5.92 13.51 -9.76
CA ASN A 148 6.46 12.26 -9.23
C ASN A 148 5.30 11.32 -8.87
N VAL A 149 5.26 10.15 -9.45
CA VAL A 149 4.23 9.14 -9.20
C VAL A 149 4.79 8.04 -8.30
N TRP A 150 4.11 7.77 -7.20
CA TRP A 150 4.59 6.89 -6.14
C TRP A 150 3.45 6.16 -5.42
N TYR A 151 3.78 5.22 -4.53
CA TYR A 151 2.84 4.61 -3.58
C TYR A 151 3.53 4.26 -2.25
N SER A 152 2.75 4.07 -1.18
CA SER A 152 3.27 3.93 0.20
C SER A 152 4.19 2.74 0.41
N GLY A 153 3.98 1.63 -0.31
CA GLY A 153 4.82 0.44 -0.28
C GLY A 153 6.09 0.52 -1.13
N CYS A 154 6.28 1.59 -1.89
CA CYS A 154 7.43 1.78 -2.77
C CYS A 154 8.66 2.24 -1.97
N GLY A 155 9.53 1.31 -1.61
CA GLY A 155 10.76 1.61 -0.87
C GLY A 155 11.70 2.61 -1.57
N PRO A 156 12.00 2.46 -2.87
CA PRO A 156 12.77 3.43 -3.64
C PRO A 156 12.16 4.83 -3.61
N CYS A 157 10.82 4.94 -3.84
CA CYS A 157 10.11 6.22 -3.82
C CYS A 157 10.32 6.96 -2.49
N ARG A 158 10.14 6.25 -1.38
CA ARG A 158 10.29 6.86 -0.05
C ARG A 158 11.72 7.31 0.24
N ARG A 159 12.72 6.61 -0.27
CA ARG A 159 14.13 7.00 -0.08
C ARG A 159 14.51 8.28 -0.83
N GLU A 160 13.84 8.61 -1.94
CA GLU A 160 14.12 9.83 -2.68
C GLU A 160 13.36 11.06 -2.16
N MET A 161 12.26 10.89 -1.40
CA MET A 161 11.40 11.99 -0.93
C MET A 161 12.16 13.11 -0.20
N PRO A 162 13.09 12.82 0.74
CA PRO A 162 13.85 13.89 1.40
C PRO A 162 14.70 14.72 0.41
N MET A 163 15.29 14.09 -0.59
CA MET A 163 16.06 14.78 -1.63
C MET A 163 15.11 15.58 -2.53
N LEU A 164 14.00 15.03 -2.99
CA LEU A 164 13.01 15.72 -3.82
C LEU A 164 12.44 16.95 -3.12
N SER A 165 12.25 16.87 -1.80
CA SER A 165 11.75 17.99 -0.99
C SER A 165 12.65 19.24 -1.08
N THR A 166 13.95 19.09 -1.28
CA THR A 166 14.87 20.22 -1.44
C THR A 166 14.71 20.96 -2.77
N TRP A 167 14.01 20.36 -3.74
CA TRP A 167 13.87 20.96 -5.07
C TRP A 167 12.96 22.18 -5.08
N LYS A 168 11.97 22.26 -4.17
CA LYS A 168 11.10 23.44 -4.05
C LYS A 168 11.87 24.73 -3.77
N ASP A 169 12.86 24.63 -2.90
CA ASP A 169 13.71 25.79 -2.55
C ASP A 169 14.73 26.09 -3.66
N LYS A 170 15.23 25.03 -4.30
CA LYS A 170 16.22 25.15 -5.36
C LYS A 170 15.67 25.68 -6.68
N TYR A 171 14.40 25.39 -6.97
CA TYR A 171 13.74 25.74 -8.23
C TYR A 171 12.37 26.39 -7.96
N PRO A 172 12.32 27.65 -7.46
CA PRO A 172 11.09 28.30 -7.00
C PRO A 172 10.08 28.56 -8.13
N ASP A 173 10.53 28.62 -9.39
CA ASP A 173 9.66 28.82 -10.56
C ASP A 173 9.05 27.52 -11.09
N VAL A 174 9.46 26.37 -10.57
CA VAL A 174 8.95 25.04 -10.95
C VAL A 174 7.83 24.63 -9.98
N GLN A 175 6.79 24.07 -10.53
CA GLN A 175 5.69 23.48 -9.77
C GLN A 175 5.98 22.00 -9.53
N PHE A 176 5.88 21.56 -8.27
CA PHE A 176 6.17 20.19 -7.86
C PHE A 176 4.89 19.53 -7.35
N ILE A 177 4.46 18.47 -8.02
CA ILE A 177 3.27 17.68 -7.69
C ILE A 177 3.68 16.21 -7.53
N SER A 178 3.16 15.55 -6.53
CA SER A 178 3.21 14.10 -6.44
C SER A 178 1.82 13.50 -6.62
N ALA A 179 1.75 12.36 -7.28
CA ALA A 179 0.51 11.65 -7.54
C ALA A 179 0.55 10.25 -6.95
N ASN A 180 -0.54 9.87 -6.29
CA ASN A 180 -0.66 8.59 -5.59
C ASN A 180 -2.12 8.10 -5.66
N PHE A 181 -2.32 6.82 -5.96
CA PHE A 181 -3.65 6.19 -6.07
C PHE A 181 -4.29 5.88 -4.71
N GLU A 182 -3.53 5.96 -3.62
CA GLU A 182 -4.03 5.66 -2.27
C GLU A 182 -4.85 6.85 -1.72
N ASN A 183 -5.60 6.59 -0.66
CA ASN A 183 -6.45 7.61 -0.04
C ASN A 183 -5.65 8.73 0.64
N VAL A 184 -6.34 9.83 0.93
CA VAL A 184 -5.76 11.05 1.53
C VAL A 184 -5.01 10.76 2.83
N ASP A 185 -5.60 9.96 3.73
CA ASP A 185 -5.01 9.68 5.04
C ASP A 185 -3.68 8.92 4.90
N LYS A 186 -3.63 7.96 3.96
CA LYS A 186 -2.41 7.21 3.67
C LYS A 186 -1.32 8.09 3.07
N VAL A 187 -1.69 8.95 2.13
CA VAL A 187 -0.76 9.91 1.53
C VAL A 187 -0.20 10.85 2.59
N LYS A 188 -1.06 11.47 3.42
CA LYS A 188 -0.64 12.34 4.53
C LYS A 188 0.31 11.62 5.48
N GLN A 189 -0.05 10.42 5.93
CA GLN A 189 0.79 9.63 6.84
C GLN A 189 2.22 9.44 6.33
N ILE A 190 2.37 9.14 5.05
CA ILE A 190 3.70 8.88 4.47
C ILE A 190 4.46 10.17 4.20
N THR A 191 3.80 11.17 3.61
CA THR A 191 4.46 12.44 3.26
C THR A 191 4.93 13.21 4.49
N GLU A 192 4.15 13.21 5.56
CA GLU A 192 4.55 13.77 6.86
C GLU A 192 5.75 13.01 7.46
N LYS A 193 5.68 11.67 7.46
CA LYS A 193 6.75 10.83 8.00
C LYS A 193 8.08 11.02 7.26
N GLU A 194 8.05 11.14 5.94
CA GLU A 194 9.24 11.27 5.10
C GLU A 194 9.65 12.75 4.87
N GLY A 195 8.88 13.71 5.39
CA GLY A 195 9.12 15.14 5.18
C GLY A 195 8.95 15.55 3.70
N PHE A 196 8.06 14.90 2.95
CA PHE A 196 7.84 15.18 1.55
C PHE A 196 6.89 16.38 1.40
N ASN A 197 7.39 17.51 0.93
CA ASN A 197 6.73 18.83 1.01
C ASN A 197 6.12 19.33 -0.31
N TRP A 198 5.95 18.46 -1.31
CA TRP A 198 5.33 18.80 -2.58
C TRP A 198 3.81 18.97 -2.43
N THR A 199 3.13 19.38 -3.49
CA THR A 199 1.67 19.24 -3.58
C THR A 199 1.34 17.78 -3.84
N HIS A 200 0.40 17.21 -3.09
CA HIS A 200 0.10 15.77 -3.15
C HIS A 200 -1.31 15.52 -3.68
N ILE A 201 -1.43 14.89 -4.83
CA ILE A 201 -2.70 14.36 -5.36
C ILE A 201 -2.88 12.96 -4.79
N ALA A 202 -3.99 12.72 -4.10
CA ALA A 202 -4.42 11.42 -3.59
C ALA A 202 -5.61 10.88 -4.39
N ASN A 203 -5.84 9.56 -4.32
CA ASN A 203 -6.84 8.88 -5.13
C ASN A 203 -6.65 9.11 -6.65
N ASP A 204 -5.43 9.41 -7.06
CA ASP A 204 -5.09 9.68 -8.45
C ASP A 204 -5.43 8.49 -9.35
N THR A 205 -6.06 8.80 -10.45
CA THR A 205 -6.36 7.80 -11.49
C THR A 205 -5.76 8.18 -12.84
N TYR A 206 -5.35 9.42 -13.01
CA TYR A 206 -4.83 9.91 -14.28
C TYR A 206 -3.35 9.57 -14.48
N PHE A 207 -2.48 10.02 -13.57
CA PHE A 207 -1.03 9.80 -13.68
C PHE A 207 -0.67 8.34 -13.38
N THR A 208 -1.26 7.77 -12.34
CA THR A 208 -0.99 6.38 -11.92
C THR A 208 -1.29 5.37 -13.01
N LYS A 209 -2.38 5.53 -13.77
CA LYS A 209 -2.69 4.66 -14.90
C LYS A 209 -1.61 4.71 -15.98
N ARG A 210 -0.96 5.85 -16.18
CA ARG A 210 0.01 6.09 -17.25
C ARG A 210 1.41 5.63 -16.93
N VAL A 211 1.70 5.25 -15.70
CA VAL A 211 2.98 4.61 -15.31
C VAL A 211 3.18 3.31 -16.10
N GLY A 212 2.12 2.53 -16.32
CA GLY A 212 2.17 1.29 -17.08
C GLY A 212 3.25 0.34 -16.55
N ASN A 213 4.15 -0.09 -17.42
CA ASN A 213 5.24 -1.03 -17.10
C ASN A 213 6.56 -0.33 -16.70
N GLU A 214 6.58 1.00 -16.63
CA GLU A 214 7.81 1.76 -16.29
C GLU A 214 8.24 1.54 -14.84
N GLY A 215 7.28 1.23 -13.96
CA GLY A 215 7.53 1.00 -12.54
C GLY A 215 7.53 2.29 -11.71
N TYR A 216 7.80 2.14 -10.41
CA TYR A 216 7.80 3.25 -9.46
C TYR A 216 9.18 3.40 -8.80
N PRO A 217 9.64 4.64 -8.50
CA PRO A 217 9.00 5.92 -8.84
C PRO A 217 9.07 6.23 -10.34
N LEU A 218 8.15 7.06 -10.80
CA LEU A 218 8.22 7.70 -12.12
C LEU A 218 8.17 9.22 -11.92
N THR A 219 9.17 9.92 -12.47
CA THR A 219 9.27 11.38 -12.39
C THR A 219 9.45 11.96 -13.79
#